data_a153f431b9a2ccc00e6828350b36b6de
#
_entry.id   a153f431b9a2ccc00e6828350b36b6de
#
_cell.length_a   1.000
_cell.length_b   1.000
_cell.length_c   1.000
_cell.angle_alpha   90.00
_cell.angle_beta   90.00
_cell.angle_gamma   90.00
#
_symmetry.space_group_name_H-M   'P 1'
#
loop_
_entity.id
_entity.type
_entity.pdbx_description
1 polymer ?
#
loop_
_entity_poly.entity_id
_entity_poly.type
_entity_poly.pdbx_seq_one_letter_code
_entity_poly.pdbx_strand_id
1 'polypeptide(L)'
;VSQPAYTADTTYIYRLPVIFHVLYKDRNDNKQYVSQKWLTELIDSVNLVYKRNNMNIQFHMARIDQNGDTLTEAGVMRKQISAASIDCDKFLQDDNPTYGNLNQNFQQYINIFLFKFTDENTMGITTLPNMPSTRELAGLNSMPGSTLQNITKLDSPWGVAINNDYIDEMQEWGYINPRYVVTTI
;
A
#
# COMPACT_ATOMS: atom_id res chain seq x y z
N VAL A 1 -35.09 15.79 6.17
CA VAL A 1 -34.14 16.70 5.51
C VAL A 1 -33.39 15.87 4.50
N SER A 2 -33.69 15.99 3.18
CA SER A 2 -32.98 15.31 2.11
C SER A 2 -31.53 15.85 2.06
N GLN A 3 -30.54 14.98 2.19
CA GLN A 3 -29.17 15.35 1.91
C GLN A 3 -29.08 15.80 0.43
N PRO A 4 -28.36 16.90 0.13
CA PRO A 4 -28.10 17.25 -1.25
C PRO A 4 -27.37 16.08 -1.93
N ALA A 5 -27.87 15.67 -3.10
CA ALA A 5 -27.20 14.66 -3.92
C ALA A 5 -25.81 15.20 -4.27
N TYR A 6 -24.78 14.56 -3.76
CA TYR A 6 -23.40 14.86 -4.11
C TYR A 6 -23.18 14.40 -5.55
N THR A 7 -23.28 15.31 -6.50
CA THR A 7 -22.83 15.03 -7.87
C THR A 7 -21.31 15.01 -7.85
N ALA A 8 -20.73 13.81 -7.83
CA ALA A 8 -19.29 13.67 -8.00
C ALA A 8 -18.89 14.31 -9.33
N ASP A 9 -17.88 15.21 -9.30
CA ASP A 9 -17.27 15.71 -10.52
C ASP A 9 -16.56 14.56 -11.22
N THR A 10 -17.19 13.99 -12.23
CA THR A 10 -16.67 12.85 -12.99
C THR A 10 -15.50 13.23 -13.90
N THR A 11 -15.15 14.51 -13.99
CA THR A 11 -14.01 15.00 -14.79
C THR A 11 -12.72 15.10 -13.99
N TYR A 12 -12.80 15.15 -12.65
CA TYR A 12 -11.63 15.25 -11.79
C TYR A 12 -11.01 13.88 -11.55
N ILE A 13 -9.72 13.77 -11.81
CA ILE A 13 -8.93 12.56 -11.53
C ILE A 13 -8.12 12.76 -10.25
N TYR A 14 -8.40 11.95 -9.23
CA TYR A 14 -7.64 11.92 -8.00
C TYR A 14 -6.31 11.22 -8.24
N ARG A 15 -5.20 11.92 -8.04
CA ARG A 15 -3.85 11.36 -8.20
C ARG A 15 -3.26 11.04 -6.84
N LEU A 16 -3.02 9.76 -6.58
CA LEU A 16 -2.58 9.25 -5.29
C LEU A 16 -1.14 8.75 -5.40
N PRO A 17 -0.18 9.36 -4.68
CA PRO A 17 1.20 8.90 -4.66
C PRO A 17 1.34 7.61 -3.85
N VAL A 18 2.08 6.66 -4.40
CA VAL A 18 2.35 5.34 -3.80
C VAL A 18 3.82 5.23 -3.45
N ILE A 19 4.11 4.65 -2.29
CA ILE A 19 5.45 4.25 -1.88
C ILE A 19 5.45 2.78 -1.49
N PHE A 20 6.31 2.01 -2.14
CA PHE A 20 6.61 0.63 -1.79
C PHE A 20 7.75 0.57 -0.77
N HIS A 21 7.51 -0.04 0.36
CA HIS A 21 8.50 -0.39 1.36
C HIS A 21 8.94 -1.83 1.13
N VAL A 22 10.06 -2.01 0.43
CA VAL A 22 10.60 -3.34 0.11
C VAL A 22 11.49 -3.79 1.24
N LEU A 23 11.00 -4.73 2.06
CA LEU A 23 11.76 -5.31 3.16
C LEU A 23 12.40 -6.61 2.67
N TYR A 24 13.73 -6.67 2.66
CA TYR A 24 14.47 -7.79 2.11
C TYR A 24 15.56 -8.27 3.09
N LYS A 25 15.82 -9.57 3.08
CA LYS A 25 16.95 -10.18 3.78
C LYS A 25 18.13 -10.38 2.84
N ASP A 26 17.87 -10.91 1.66
CA ASP A 26 18.88 -11.13 0.61
C ASP A 26 18.61 -10.24 -0.60
N ARG A 27 19.62 -9.41 -0.93
CA ARG A 27 19.56 -8.51 -2.08
C ARG A 27 19.62 -9.24 -3.42
N ASN A 28 20.16 -10.46 -3.44
CA ASN A 28 20.28 -11.26 -4.66
C ASN A 28 19.02 -12.11 -4.95
N ASP A 29 18.07 -12.14 -4.02
CA ASP A 29 16.80 -12.81 -4.21
C ASP A 29 15.82 -11.84 -4.88
N ASN A 30 15.49 -12.09 -6.14
CA ASN A 30 14.61 -11.23 -6.94
C ASN A 30 13.18 -11.15 -6.37
N LYS A 31 12.73 -12.15 -5.61
CA LYS A 31 11.43 -12.10 -4.93
C LYS A 31 11.46 -11.12 -3.76
N GLN A 32 12.59 -11.05 -3.05
CA GLN A 32 12.74 -10.13 -1.93
C GLN A 32 13.16 -8.72 -2.39
N TYR A 33 14.09 -8.63 -3.35
CA TYR A 33 14.60 -7.35 -3.86
C TYR A 33 13.97 -7.01 -5.21
N VAL A 34 12.65 -6.90 -5.22
CA VAL A 34 11.82 -6.63 -6.40
C VAL A 34 12.30 -5.37 -7.14
N SER A 35 12.41 -5.43 -8.47
CA SER A 35 12.88 -4.29 -9.25
C SER A 35 11.88 -3.11 -9.26
N GLN A 36 12.39 -1.90 -9.30
CA GLN A 36 11.55 -0.70 -9.42
C GLN A 36 10.73 -0.70 -10.71
N LYS A 37 11.29 -1.27 -11.79
CA LYS A 37 10.57 -1.43 -13.07
C LYS A 37 9.31 -2.27 -12.88
N TRP A 38 9.42 -3.44 -12.24
CA TRP A 38 8.29 -4.33 -12.01
C TRP A 38 7.20 -3.65 -11.15
N LEU A 39 7.61 -2.93 -10.10
CA LEU A 39 6.68 -2.19 -9.24
C LEU A 39 5.95 -1.07 -10.01
N THR A 40 6.62 -0.42 -10.96
CA THR A 40 5.99 0.57 -11.83
C THR A 40 4.95 -0.08 -12.75
N GLU A 41 5.30 -1.20 -13.38
CA GLU A 41 4.39 -1.97 -14.25
C GLU A 41 3.17 -2.50 -13.46
N LEU A 42 3.35 -2.86 -12.19
CA LEU A 42 2.26 -3.24 -11.29
C LEU A 42 1.27 -2.07 -11.10
N ILE A 43 1.77 -0.87 -10.78
CA ILE A 43 0.92 0.33 -10.64
C ILE A 43 0.21 0.69 -11.95
N ASP A 44 0.87 0.55 -13.09
CA ASP A 44 0.25 0.76 -14.40
C ASP A 44 -0.90 -0.23 -14.64
N SER A 45 -0.73 -1.48 -14.22
CA SER A 45 -1.77 -2.52 -14.30
C SER A 45 -2.97 -2.21 -13.39
N VAL A 46 -2.72 -1.74 -12.16
CA VAL A 46 -3.77 -1.26 -11.24
C VAL A 46 -4.53 -0.10 -11.86
N ASN A 47 -3.82 0.89 -12.39
CA ASN A 47 -4.43 2.05 -13.07
C ASN A 47 -5.31 1.63 -14.24
N LEU A 48 -4.89 0.61 -15.01
CA LEU A 48 -5.69 0.11 -16.12
C LEU A 48 -7.02 -0.51 -15.62
N VAL A 49 -6.99 -1.25 -14.51
CA VAL A 49 -8.20 -1.83 -13.91
C VAL A 49 -9.13 -0.73 -13.41
N TYR A 50 -8.61 0.28 -12.71
CA TYR A 50 -9.40 1.41 -12.22
C TYR A 50 -10.03 2.20 -13.36
N LYS A 51 -9.26 2.47 -14.42
CA LYS A 51 -9.77 3.15 -15.63
C LYS A 51 -10.89 2.36 -16.31
N ARG A 52 -10.73 1.02 -16.44
CA ARG A 52 -11.76 0.15 -17.06
C ARG A 52 -13.07 0.11 -16.25
N ASN A 53 -12.98 0.35 -14.95
CA ASN A 53 -14.13 0.42 -14.06
C ASN A 53 -14.66 1.85 -13.87
N ASN A 54 -14.23 2.81 -14.69
CA ASN A 54 -14.61 4.23 -14.63
C ASN A 54 -14.37 4.87 -13.27
N MET A 55 -13.31 4.45 -12.58
CA MET A 55 -12.89 5.06 -11.31
C MET A 55 -11.97 6.24 -11.60
N ASN A 56 -12.31 7.40 -11.07
CA ASN A 56 -11.54 8.63 -11.25
C ASN A 56 -10.33 8.70 -10.31
N ILE A 57 -9.61 7.60 -10.16
CA ILE A 57 -8.42 7.47 -9.33
C ILE A 57 -7.26 7.01 -10.20
N GLN A 58 -6.11 7.64 -10.04
CA GLN A 58 -4.85 7.27 -10.67
C GLN A 58 -3.74 7.21 -9.63
N PHE A 59 -3.08 6.08 -9.54
CA PHE A 59 -1.91 5.90 -8.69
C PHE A 59 -0.65 6.29 -9.46
N HIS A 60 0.35 6.84 -8.76
CA HIS A 60 1.65 7.11 -9.35
C HIS A 60 2.76 6.90 -8.33
N MET A 61 3.92 6.49 -8.80
CA MET A 61 5.11 6.33 -7.99
C MET A 61 5.55 7.69 -7.43
N ALA A 62 5.64 7.82 -6.10
CA ALA A 62 6.06 9.04 -5.45
C ALA A 62 7.51 9.40 -5.84
N ARG A 63 7.82 10.68 -6.01
CA ARG A 63 9.18 11.13 -6.31
C ARG A 63 9.92 11.69 -5.11
N ILE A 64 9.16 12.13 -4.11
CA ILE A 64 9.67 12.70 -2.87
C ILE A 64 9.06 11.94 -1.70
N ASP A 65 9.74 11.93 -0.58
CA ASP A 65 9.23 11.40 0.69
C ASP A 65 8.44 12.45 1.49
N GLN A 66 7.98 12.09 2.68
CA GLN A 66 7.21 12.99 3.56
C GLN A 66 8.01 14.23 4.04
N ASN A 67 9.34 14.21 3.95
CA ASN A 67 10.21 15.32 4.34
C ASN A 67 10.52 16.25 3.15
N GLY A 68 10.10 15.86 1.93
CA GLY A 68 10.41 16.56 0.69
C GLY A 68 11.72 16.12 0.03
N ASP A 69 12.37 15.08 0.56
CA ASP A 69 13.61 14.57 -0.01
C ASP A 69 13.32 13.69 -1.23
N THR A 70 14.14 13.83 -2.27
CA THR A 70 13.99 13.03 -3.50
C THR A 70 14.35 11.58 -3.24
N LEU A 71 13.43 10.67 -3.59
CA LEU A 71 13.66 9.23 -3.51
C LEU A 71 14.69 8.78 -4.56
N THR A 72 15.65 7.95 -4.15
CA THR A 72 16.65 7.37 -5.06
C THR A 72 16.03 6.55 -6.18
N GLU A 73 14.99 5.78 -5.84
CA GLU A 73 14.14 5.06 -6.76
C GLU A 73 12.72 5.60 -6.62
N ALA A 74 12.13 6.12 -7.68
CA ALA A 74 10.78 6.68 -7.60
C ALA A 74 9.79 5.66 -7.02
N GLY A 75 9.11 6.05 -5.94
CA GLY A 75 8.11 5.24 -5.25
C GLY A 75 8.64 4.01 -4.52
N VAL A 76 9.96 3.90 -4.28
CA VAL A 76 10.53 2.72 -3.63
C VAL A 76 11.48 3.11 -2.50
N MET A 77 11.21 2.56 -1.33
CA MET A 77 12.09 2.61 -0.16
C MET A 77 12.50 1.19 0.23
N ARG A 78 13.81 0.95 0.32
CA ARG A 78 14.35 -0.38 0.59
C ARG A 78 14.94 -0.47 1.97
N LYS A 79 14.58 -1.51 2.72
CA LYS A 79 15.12 -1.76 4.06
C LYS A 79 15.56 -3.22 4.18
N GLN A 80 16.84 -3.42 4.47
CA GLN A 80 17.34 -4.74 4.82
C GLN A 80 16.88 -5.11 6.23
N ILE A 81 16.40 -6.33 6.38
CA ILE A 81 15.94 -6.93 7.64
C ILE A 81 16.69 -8.22 7.92
N SER A 82 16.77 -8.62 9.19
CA SER A 82 17.40 -9.89 9.60
C SER A 82 16.42 -11.08 9.53
N ALA A 83 15.12 -10.83 9.68
CA ALA A 83 14.09 -11.85 9.64
C ALA A 83 13.99 -12.50 8.25
N ALA A 84 13.79 -13.82 8.22
CA ALA A 84 13.55 -14.55 6.96
C ALA A 84 12.11 -14.39 6.47
N SER A 85 11.16 -14.26 7.40
CA SER A 85 9.74 -13.98 7.17
C SER A 85 9.19 -13.17 8.34
N ILE A 86 8.07 -12.50 8.12
CA ILE A 86 7.37 -11.69 9.12
C ILE A 86 5.92 -12.17 9.18
N ASP A 87 5.41 -12.30 10.40
CA ASP A 87 3.98 -12.52 10.65
C ASP A 87 3.20 -11.27 10.22
N CYS A 88 2.40 -11.40 9.17
CA CYS A 88 1.71 -10.26 8.55
C CYS A 88 0.65 -9.64 9.49
N ASP A 89 -0.03 -10.46 10.30
CA ASP A 89 -1.02 -9.96 11.25
C ASP A 89 -0.34 -9.11 12.32
N LYS A 90 0.77 -9.59 12.88
CA LYS A 90 1.55 -8.84 13.86
C LYS A 90 2.23 -7.61 13.26
N PHE A 91 2.54 -7.64 11.97
CA PHE A 91 3.15 -6.50 11.28
C PHE A 91 2.21 -5.29 11.26
N LEU A 92 0.91 -5.49 10.99
CA LEU A 92 -0.09 -4.44 10.89
C LEU A 92 -0.84 -4.17 12.22
N GLN A 93 -0.51 -4.87 13.31
CA GLN A 93 -1.11 -4.62 14.62
C GLN A 93 -0.62 -3.32 15.23
N ASP A 94 -1.46 -2.73 16.10
CA ASP A 94 -1.10 -1.60 16.91
C ASP A 94 0.14 -1.91 17.79
N ASP A 95 0.94 -0.90 18.06
CA ASP A 95 2.17 -1.00 18.85
C ASP A 95 3.27 -1.89 18.25
N ASN A 96 3.53 -1.74 16.96
CA ASN A 96 4.69 -2.37 16.33
C ASN A 96 5.84 -1.36 16.10
N PRO A 97 6.63 -1.02 17.12
CA PRO A 97 7.68 0.00 17.02
C PRO A 97 8.82 -0.40 16.10
N THR A 98 8.98 -1.70 15.83
CA THR A 98 10.03 -2.20 14.92
C THR A 98 9.83 -1.73 13.49
N TYR A 99 8.59 -1.62 13.05
CA TYR A 99 8.23 -1.28 11.68
C TYR A 99 7.37 -0.01 11.55
N GLY A 100 6.86 0.54 12.65
CA GLY A 100 6.02 1.75 12.64
C GLY A 100 6.73 2.97 12.02
N ASN A 101 8.06 3.06 12.14
CA ASN A 101 8.86 4.12 11.55
C ASN A 101 9.03 4.02 10.02
N LEU A 102 8.53 2.96 9.40
CA LEU A 102 8.55 2.82 7.93
C LEU A 102 7.47 3.65 7.25
N ASN A 103 6.38 3.97 7.97
CA ASN A 103 5.29 4.73 7.38
C ASN A 103 5.77 6.06 6.79
N GLN A 104 5.40 6.30 5.55
CA GLN A 104 5.28 7.66 5.07
C GLN A 104 3.89 8.20 5.46
N ASN A 105 3.76 9.52 5.57
CA ASN A 105 2.52 10.16 6.00
C ASN A 105 1.31 9.60 5.21
N PHE A 106 0.48 8.77 5.86
CA PHE A 106 -0.65 8.07 5.23
C PHE A 106 -1.77 9.01 4.76
N GLN A 107 -1.76 10.28 5.15
CA GLN A 107 -2.66 11.30 4.59
C GLN A 107 -2.19 11.80 3.23
N GLN A 108 -0.95 11.54 2.86
CA GLN A 108 -0.33 12.00 1.62
C GLN A 108 0.08 10.84 0.70
N TYR A 109 0.40 9.69 1.28
CA TYR A 109 0.95 8.54 0.55
C TYR A 109 0.16 7.26 0.83
N ILE A 110 0.03 6.43 -0.18
CA ILE A 110 -0.37 5.04 -0.01
C ILE A 110 0.89 4.24 0.25
N ASN A 111 0.98 3.65 1.45
CA ASN A 111 2.09 2.78 1.84
C ASN A 111 1.78 1.34 1.43
N ILE A 112 2.67 0.71 0.69
CA ILE A 112 2.59 -0.71 0.32
C ILE A 112 3.86 -1.39 0.81
N PHE A 113 3.72 -2.40 1.66
CA PHE A 113 4.82 -3.14 2.27
C PHE A 113 4.99 -4.48 1.56
N LEU A 114 6.18 -4.76 1.06
CA LEU A 114 6.54 -6.01 0.41
C LEU A 114 7.54 -6.76 1.26
N PHE A 115 7.17 -7.97 1.71
CA PHE A 115 8.05 -8.84 2.47
C PHE A 115 7.53 -10.29 2.43
N LYS A 116 8.39 -11.25 2.82
CA LYS A 116 7.97 -12.65 2.93
C LYS A 116 7.09 -12.83 4.18
N PHE A 117 5.88 -13.34 3.99
CA PHE A 117 4.98 -13.68 5.09
C PHE A 117 5.38 -15.01 5.72
N THR A 118 5.12 -15.17 7.01
CA THR A 118 5.27 -16.45 7.70
C THR A 118 4.17 -17.43 7.26
N ASP A 119 2.95 -16.94 7.03
CA ASP A 119 1.88 -17.71 6.41
C ASP A 119 2.00 -17.64 4.89
N GLU A 120 2.44 -18.74 4.29
CA GLU A 120 2.65 -18.85 2.83
C GLU A 120 1.35 -18.84 2.02
N ASN A 121 0.18 -19.05 2.66
CA ASN A 121 -1.11 -19.06 1.96
C ASN A 121 -1.76 -17.68 1.88
N THR A 122 -1.29 -16.73 2.68
CA THR A 122 -1.80 -15.35 2.64
C THR A 122 -1.04 -14.53 1.60
N MET A 123 -1.76 -14.04 0.58
CA MET A 123 -1.19 -13.20 -0.47
C MET A 123 -0.98 -11.76 -0.04
N GLY A 124 -1.88 -11.23 0.76
CA GLY A 124 -1.79 -9.86 1.26
C GLY A 124 -2.88 -9.53 2.26
N ILE A 125 -2.62 -8.54 3.08
CA ILE A 125 -3.53 -8.00 4.08
C ILE A 125 -3.48 -6.47 4.05
N THR A 126 -4.49 -5.81 4.58
CA THR A 126 -4.53 -4.35 4.65
C THR A 126 -5.10 -3.87 5.98
N THR A 127 -4.64 -2.71 6.42
CA THR A 127 -5.33 -1.97 7.47
C THR A 127 -6.60 -1.35 6.89
N LEU A 128 -7.71 -1.52 7.58
CA LEU A 128 -8.95 -0.86 7.21
C LEU A 128 -8.90 0.62 7.63
N PRO A 129 -9.36 1.54 6.78
CA PRO A 129 -9.40 2.94 7.14
C PRO A 129 -10.39 3.18 8.29
N ASN A 130 -10.02 4.07 9.21
CA ASN A 130 -10.96 4.56 10.21
C ASN A 130 -11.94 5.53 9.55
N MET A 131 -13.20 5.44 9.95
CA MET A 131 -14.27 6.31 9.46
C MET A 131 -14.56 7.44 10.45
N PRO A 132 -14.92 8.65 9.99
CA PRO A 132 -15.45 9.67 10.88
C PRO A 132 -16.69 9.14 11.62
N SER A 133 -16.81 9.43 12.93
CA SER A 133 -17.97 9.01 13.76
C SER A 133 -19.32 9.53 13.25
N THR A 134 -19.31 10.48 12.30
CA THR A 134 -20.51 10.98 11.61
C THR A 134 -20.96 10.09 10.44
N ARG A 135 -20.17 9.06 10.08
CA ARG A 135 -20.49 8.10 9.01
C ARG A 135 -20.10 6.71 9.48
N GLU A 136 -21.09 5.88 9.71
CA GLU A 136 -20.85 4.48 10.09
C GLU A 136 -21.00 3.58 8.87
N LEU A 137 -19.98 2.78 8.62
CA LEU A 137 -20.03 1.65 7.69
C LEU A 137 -19.73 0.38 8.47
N ALA A 138 -20.54 -0.63 8.27
CA ALA A 138 -20.35 -1.91 8.93
C ALA A 138 -18.96 -2.49 8.63
N GLY A 139 -18.25 -2.90 9.67
CA GLY A 139 -16.91 -3.48 9.57
C GLY A 139 -15.76 -2.47 9.64
N LEU A 140 -16.04 -1.16 9.71
CA LEU A 140 -15.00 -0.15 9.91
C LEU A 140 -15.08 0.45 11.32
N ASN A 141 -13.92 0.72 11.90
CA ASN A 141 -13.83 1.44 13.17
C ASN A 141 -14.16 2.91 12.93
N SER A 142 -14.96 3.50 13.84
CA SER A 142 -15.25 4.92 13.81
C SER A 142 -14.40 5.67 14.86
N MET A 143 -13.96 6.89 14.50
CA MET A 143 -13.30 7.79 15.43
C MET A 143 -13.72 9.24 15.17
N PRO A 144 -13.59 10.14 16.16
CA PRO A 144 -13.88 11.56 15.95
C PRO A 144 -13.11 12.13 14.76
N GLY A 145 -13.77 12.92 13.91
CA GLY A 145 -13.16 13.50 12.72
C GLY A 145 -11.95 14.39 13.04
N SER A 146 -11.97 15.06 14.22
CA SER A 146 -10.82 15.84 14.73
C SER A 146 -9.60 14.95 15.02
N THR A 147 -9.81 13.72 15.49
CA THR A 147 -8.72 12.75 15.71
C THR A 147 -8.12 12.30 14.39
N LEU A 148 -8.97 11.94 13.40
CA LEU A 148 -8.51 11.55 12.06
C LEU A 148 -7.65 12.61 11.38
N GLN A 149 -8.03 13.89 11.50
CA GLN A 149 -7.30 15.00 10.90
C GLN A 149 -5.92 15.25 11.54
N ASN A 150 -5.76 14.87 12.80
CA ASN A 150 -4.54 15.12 13.57
C ASN A 150 -3.58 13.93 13.62
N ILE A 151 -3.97 12.76 13.11
CA ILE A 151 -3.05 11.62 13.02
C ILE A 151 -2.05 11.88 11.90
N THR A 152 -0.81 12.18 12.25
CA THR A 152 0.28 12.41 11.29
C THR A 152 1.31 11.29 11.33
N LYS A 153 1.36 10.54 12.43
CA LYS A 153 2.30 9.42 12.63
C LYS A 153 1.58 8.29 13.35
N LEU A 154 1.85 7.08 12.91
CA LEU A 154 1.34 5.85 13.51
C LEU A 154 2.52 5.06 14.07
N ASP A 155 2.30 4.38 15.20
CA ASP A 155 3.30 3.52 15.83
C ASP A 155 3.40 2.15 15.13
N SER A 156 2.41 1.82 14.29
CA SER A 156 2.37 0.60 13.48
C SER A 156 2.33 0.92 11.99
N PRO A 157 2.79 0.00 11.12
CA PRO A 157 2.62 0.13 9.68
C PRO A 157 1.15 0.29 9.29
N TRP A 158 0.86 1.26 8.43
CA TRP A 158 -0.48 1.55 7.94
C TRP A 158 -0.50 1.53 6.42
N GLY A 159 -1.24 0.59 5.85
CA GLY A 159 -1.32 0.42 4.41
C GLY A 159 -1.62 -1.02 4.00
N VAL A 160 -1.12 -1.40 2.86
CA VAL A 160 -1.27 -2.74 2.28
C VAL A 160 0.03 -3.51 2.46
N ALA A 161 -0.02 -4.71 3.02
CA ALA A 161 1.10 -5.64 3.05
C ALA A 161 0.88 -6.75 2.02
N ILE A 162 1.90 -7.05 1.22
CA ILE A 162 1.87 -8.06 0.15
C ILE A 162 3.00 -9.06 0.39
N ASN A 163 2.64 -10.34 0.30
CA ASN A 163 3.60 -11.42 0.39
C ASN A 163 4.42 -11.49 -0.90
N ASN A 164 5.73 -11.31 -0.78
CA ASN A 164 6.64 -11.32 -1.92
C ASN A 164 6.82 -12.71 -2.56
N ASP A 165 6.39 -13.80 -1.93
CA ASP A 165 6.38 -15.13 -2.55
C ASP A 165 5.46 -15.19 -3.78
N TYR A 166 4.46 -14.29 -3.87
CA TYR A 166 3.56 -14.16 -5.02
C TYR A 166 4.07 -13.20 -6.10
N ILE A 167 5.26 -12.62 -5.89
CA ILE A 167 5.93 -11.76 -6.87
C ILE A 167 6.97 -12.61 -7.59
N ASP A 168 6.85 -12.73 -8.90
CA ASP A 168 7.82 -13.42 -9.73
C ASP A 168 8.14 -12.59 -10.98
N GLU A 169 9.27 -11.88 -10.93
CA GLU A 169 9.75 -11.08 -12.05
C GLU A 169 10.25 -11.94 -13.23
N MET A 170 10.54 -13.23 -12.97
CA MET A 170 11.09 -14.15 -13.97
C MET A 170 9.99 -14.92 -14.70
N GLN A 171 8.77 -14.91 -14.21
CA GLN A 171 7.66 -15.53 -14.92
C GLN A 171 7.09 -14.58 -15.97
N GLU A 172 7.25 -14.98 -17.23
CA GLU A 172 6.41 -14.43 -18.29
C GLU A 172 4.93 -14.53 -17.86
N TRP A 173 4.18 -13.50 -18.12
CA TRP A 173 2.79 -13.24 -17.76
C TRP A 173 1.78 -14.40 -17.97
N GLY A 174 2.22 -15.67 -18.01
CA GLY A 174 1.44 -16.84 -18.36
C GLY A 174 0.98 -17.74 -17.22
N TYR A 175 1.61 -17.77 -16.07
CA TYR A 175 1.35 -18.83 -15.07
C TYR A 175 0.96 -18.38 -13.66
N ILE A 176 1.45 -17.27 -13.15
CA ILE A 176 0.83 -16.66 -11.96
C ILE A 176 0.08 -15.44 -12.47
N ASN A 177 -1.21 -15.52 -12.42
CA ASN A 177 -2.06 -14.47 -12.90
C ASN A 177 -1.78 -13.19 -12.11
N PRO A 178 -1.11 -12.17 -12.68
CA PRO A 178 -0.82 -10.91 -11.98
C PRO A 178 -2.08 -10.21 -11.49
N ARG A 179 -3.26 -10.71 -11.92
CA ARG A 179 -4.55 -10.30 -11.38
C ARG A 179 -4.62 -10.44 -9.86
N TYR A 180 -3.95 -11.43 -9.25
CA TYR A 180 -4.03 -11.61 -7.79
C TYR A 180 -3.31 -10.49 -7.03
N VAL A 181 -2.12 -10.08 -7.46
CA VAL A 181 -1.41 -8.97 -6.82
C VAL A 181 -2.12 -7.64 -7.09
N VAL A 182 -2.60 -7.43 -8.32
CA VAL A 182 -3.39 -6.24 -8.70
C VAL A 182 -4.69 -6.14 -7.91
N THR A 183 -5.34 -7.25 -7.59
CA THR A 183 -6.60 -7.25 -6.82
C THR A 183 -6.38 -7.11 -5.31
N THR A 184 -5.15 -7.29 -4.83
CA THR A 184 -4.80 -7.08 -3.41
C THR A 184 -4.51 -5.60 -3.10
N ILE A 185 -4.05 -4.84 -4.08
CA ILE A 185 -3.85 -3.38 -3.99
C ILE A 185 -5.16 -2.66 -4.28
#